data_e5baac991d27f4d03ef0076b22a16510
#
_entry.id   e5baac991d27f4d03ef0076b22a16510
#
_cell.length_a   1.000
_cell.length_b   1.000
_cell.length_c   1.000
_cell.angle_alpha   90.00
_cell.angle_beta   90.00
_cell.angle_gamma   90.00
#
_symmetry.space_group_name_H-M   'P 1'
#
loop_
_entity.id
_entity.type
_entity.pdbx_description
1 polymer ?
#
loop_
_entity_poly.entity_id
_entity_poly.type
_entity_poly.pdbx_seq_one_letter_code
_entity_poly.pdbx_strand_id
1 'polypeptide(L)'
;YFTDGEIIVRKNLHIRKKPKKADYLLMYRREMPIAIVEAKDSNHTVEAGLQQAMDYAIALDVPFAYSSNGKGFAEHDFTTGKVRRLGMDQFPTPDELWKRYRESKGLSTEKAEGIVSSPFYYERGGNSPRYYQRNAVNRTVEAIAKGQNRLLLVMATGTGKTYTAFQIVHRLREAGLA
;
A
#
# COMPACT_ATOMS: atom_id res chain seq x y z
N TYR A 1 -2.74 13.31 3.43
CA TYR A 1 -1.87 13.40 2.25
C TYR A 1 -0.85 12.28 2.29
N PHE A 2 -0.57 11.63 1.17
CA PHE A 2 0.47 10.61 1.08
C PHE A 2 1.62 11.01 0.14
N THR A 3 1.47 12.10 -0.60
CA THR A 3 2.55 12.73 -1.36
C THR A 3 2.53 14.25 -1.16
N ASP A 4 3.72 14.85 -1.17
CA ASP A 4 3.88 16.32 -1.19
C ASP A 4 3.72 16.91 -2.60
N GLY A 5 3.26 16.09 -3.55
CA GLY A 5 3.19 16.39 -4.97
C GLY A 5 4.44 15.97 -5.72
N GLU A 6 4.24 15.55 -6.97
CA GLU A 6 5.30 15.17 -7.90
C GLU A 6 5.95 16.43 -8.50
N ILE A 7 7.28 16.49 -8.54
CA ILE A 7 7.99 17.55 -9.20
C ILE A 7 8.26 17.15 -10.65
N ILE A 8 7.71 17.88 -11.60
CA ILE A 8 7.99 17.69 -13.03
C ILE A 8 9.05 18.71 -13.42
N VAL A 9 10.19 18.22 -13.92
CA VAL A 9 11.27 19.05 -14.47
C VAL A 9 11.20 19.01 -15.98
N ARG A 10 10.92 20.13 -16.63
CA ARG A 10 11.01 20.29 -18.09
C ARG A 10 11.93 21.46 -18.42
N LYS A 11 13.12 21.18 -18.93
CA LYS A 11 14.17 22.17 -19.15
C LYS A 11 14.42 22.98 -17.87
N ASN A 12 14.08 24.28 -17.86
CA ASN A 12 14.26 25.18 -16.72
C ASN A 12 12.99 25.39 -15.91
N LEU A 13 11.90 24.65 -16.18
CA LEU A 13 10.63 24.78 -15.50
C LEU A 13 10.44 23.64 -14.50
N HIS A 14 10.27 24.00 -13.22
CA HIS A 14 9.95 23.07 -12.13
C HIS A 14 8.48 23.28 -11.72
N ILE A 15 7.62 22.30 -11.98
CA ILE A 15 6.22 22.34 -11.60
C ILE A 15 5.97 21.27 -10.56
N ARG A 16 5.44 21.65 -9.40
CA ARG A 16 4.95 20.70 -8.40
C ARG A 16 3.48 20.43 -8.66
N LYS A 17 3.11 19.17 -8.91
CA LYS A 17 1.71 18.74 -8.96
C LYS A 17 1.06 18.88 -7.58
N LYS A 18 -0.28 18.99 -7.56
CA LYS A 18 -1.03 19.02 -6.29
C LYS A 18 -0.74 17.76 -5.47
N PRO A 19 -0.65 17.89 -4.14
CA PRO A 19 -0.54 16.74 -3.25
C PRO A 19 -1.70 15.76 -3.47
N LYS A 20 -1.43 14.47 -3.47
CA LYS A 20 -2.45 13.44 -3.53
C LYS A 20 -2.96 13.13 -2.12
N LYS A 21 -4.27 13.11 -1.94
CA LYS A 21 -4.93 12.79 -0.68
C LYS A 21 -6.05 11.79 -0.97
N ALA A 22 -5.93 10.58 -0.41
CA ALA A 22 -7.03 9.63 -0.37
C ALA A 22 -7.96 9.97 0.81
N ASP A 23 -9.24 9.68 0.69
CA ASP A 23 -10.18 9.89 1.80
C ASP A 23 -9.86 8.90 2.93
N TYR A 24 -9.74 7.61 2.61
CA TYR A 24 -9.39 6.58 3.59
C TYR A 24 -8.32 5.64 3.03
N LEU A 25 -7.32 5.34 3.87
CA LEU A 25 -6.33 4.30 3.65
C LEU A 25 -6.50 3.26 4.75
N LEU A 26 -6.98 2.08 4.38
CA LEU A 26 -7.20 0.99 5.32
C LEU A 26 -5.91 0.20 5.51
N MET A 27 -5.55 -0.02 6.76
CA MET A 27 -4.37 -0.77 7.15
C MET A 27 -4.78 -2.13 7.69
N TYR A 28 -4.15 -3.21 7.23
CA TYR A 28 -4.27 -4.52 7.88
C TYR A 28 -3.53 -4.53 9.21
N ARG A 29 -2.28 -4.03 9.19
CA ARG A 29 -1.46 -3.71 10.36
C ARG A 29 -0.79 -2.37 10.14
N ARG A 30 -0.17 -1.81 11.16
CA ARG A 30 0.59 -0.57 11.02
C ARG A 30 1.63 -0.68 9.88
N GLU A 31 1.65 0.30 8.97
CA GLU A 31 2.47 0.35 7.75
C GLU A 31 2.23 -0.81 6.75
N MET A 32 1.10 -1.50 6.87
CA MET A 32 0.65 -2.50 5.90
C MET A 32 -0.70 -2.07 5.31
N PRO A 33 -0.70 -1.12 4.37
CA PRO A 33 -1.92 -0.69 3.71
C PRO A 33 -2.47 -1.82 2.85
N ILE A 34 -3.78 -2.02 2.92
CA ILE A 34 -4.44 -3.11 2.20
C ILE A 34 -5.54 -2.61 1.25
N ALA A 35 -6.20 -1.52 1.58
CA ALA A 35 -7.24 -0.96 0.72
C ALA A 35 -7.27 0.57 0.76
N ILE A 36 -7.76 1.17 -0.32
CA ILE A 36 -8.12 2.58 -0.42
C ILE A 36 -9.63 2.69 -0.59
N VAL A 37 -10.25 3.68 0.05
CA VAL A 37 -11.64 4.03 -0.17
C VAL A 37 -11.74 5.52 -0.51
N GLU A 38 -12.35 5.83 -1.65
CA GLU A 38 -12.77 7.17 -2.04
C GLU A 38 -14.27 7.33 -1.77
N ALA A 39 -14.62 8.37 -1.02
CA ALA A 39 -15.99 8.70 -0.70
C ALA A 39 -16.55 9.75 -1.67
N LYS A 40 -17.76 9.55 -2.16
CA LYS A 40 -18.55 10.50 -2.95
C LYS A 40 -19.88 10.73 -2.27
N ASP A 41 -20.50 11.86 -2.54
CA ASP A 41 -21.84 12.12 -2.02
C ASP A 41 -22.88 11.19 -2.68
N SER A 42 -24.05 11.10 -2.06
CA SER A 42 -25.12 10.17 -2.47
C SER A 42 -25.76 10.49 -3.83
N ASN A 43 -25.42 11.62 -4.47
CA ASN A 43 -25.90 12.00 -5.80
C ASN A 43 -25.04 11.42 -6.92
N HIS A 44 -23.88 10.88 -6.59
CA HIS A 44 -23.00 10.20 -7.52
C HIS A 44 -23.27 8.68 -7.55
N THR A 45 -22.83 8.02 -8.63
CA THR A 45 -22.82 6.56 -8.66
C THR A 45 -21.73 6.00 -7.76
N VAL A 46 -21.85 4.74 -7.34
CA VAL A 46 -20.85 4.09 -6.49
C VAL A 46 -19.48 4.00 -7.16
N GLU A 47 -19.42 4.04 -8.49
CA GLU A 47 -18.18 3.99 -9.28
C GLU A 47 -17.49 5.34 -9.46
N ALA A 48 -18.16 6.45 -9.15
CA ALA A 48 -17.68 7.79 -9.50
C ALA A 48 -16.26 8.12 -8.96
N GLY A 49 -15.89 7.52 -7.83
CA GLY A 49 -14.55 7.66 -7.23
C GLY A 49 -13.58 6.54 -7.57
N LEU A 50 -14.01 5.48 -8.27
CA LEU A 50 -13.22 4.25 -8.40
C LEU A 50 -11.91 4.48 -9.15
N GLN A 51 -11.90 5.25 -10.25
CA GLN A 51 -10.67 5.56 -10.98
C GLN A 51 -9.67 6.31 -10.11
N GLN A 52 -10.14 7.27 -9.31
CA GLN A 52 -9.29 8.01 -8.38
C GLN A 52 -8.72 7.08 -7.29
N ALA A 53 -9.53 6.19 -6.74
CA ALA A 53 -9.08 5.18 -5.78
C ALA A 53 -8.03 4.24 -6.39
N MET A 54 -8.21 3.81 -7.64
CA MET A 54 -7.27 2.98 -8.37
C MET A 54 -5.91 3.69 -8.58
N ASP A 55 -5.93 4.96 -9.00
CA ASP A 55 -4.71 5.75 -9.19
C ASP A 55 -3.92 5.90 -7.87
N TYR A 56 -4.62 6.02 -6.76
CA TYR A 56 -4.00 6.08 -5.43
C TYR A 56 -3.49 4.71 -4.97
N ALA A 57 -4.24 3.65 -5.24
CA ALA A 57 -3.84 2.28 -4.93
C ALA A 57 -2.55 1.89 -5.67
N ILE A 58 -2.43 2.24 -6.95
CA ILE A 58 -1.20 2.05 -7.73
C ILE A 58 -0.03 2.81 -7.12
N ALA A 59 -0.22 4.09 -6.77
CA ALA A 59 0.85 4.91 -6.19
C ALA A 59 1.32 4.39 -4.82
N LEU A 60 0.42 3.83 -4.02
CA LEU A 60 0.69 3.32 -2.67
C LEU A 60 1.00 1.82 -2.65
N ASP A 61 0.95 1.14 -3.80
CA ASP A 61 1.11 -0.32 -3.91
C ASP A 61 0.10 -1.09 -3.05
N VAL A 62 -1.17 -0.72 -3.16
CA VAL A 62 -2.28 -1.27 -2.38
C VAL A 62 -3.13 -2.18 -3.26
N PRO A 63 -3.49 -3.41 -2.82
CA PRO A 63 -4.13 -4.42 -3.67
C PRO A 63 -5.61 -4.17 -3.95
N PHE A 64 -6.32 -3.38 -3.13
CA PHE A 64 -7.75 -3.16 -3.28
C PHE A 64 -8.10 -1.68 -3.31
N ALA A 65 -8.94 -1.28 -4.29
CA ALA A 65 -9.47 0.06 -4.40
C ALA A 65 -10.99 0.05 -4.34
N TYR A 66 -11.55 0.93 -3.53
CA TYR A 66 -12.99 1.08 -3.35
C TYR A 66 -13.44 2.51 -3.62
N SER A 67 -14.64 2.64 -4.14
CA SER A 67 -15.40 3.88 -4.14
C SER A 67 -16.75 3.64 -3.46
N SER A 68 -17.23 4.61 -2.69
CA SER A 68 -18.54 4.55 -2.02
C SER A 68 -19.28 5.87 -2.15
N ASN A 69 -20.62 5.80 -2.26
CA ASN A 69 -21.52 6.94 -2.18
C ASN A 69 -22.45 6.85 -0.95
N GLY A 70 -22.13 6.02 0.03
CA GLY A 70 -22.95 5.77 1.22
C GLY A 70 -24.13 4.81 1.02
N LYS A 71 -24.37 4.32 -0.22
CA LYS A 71 -25.44 3.34 -0.53
C LYS A 71 -24.85 1.97 -0.91
N GLY A 72 -23.53 1.89 -1.17
CA GLY A 72 -22.81 0.68 -1.52
C GLY A 72 -21.36 1.01 -1.87
N PHE A 73 -20.66 -0.01 -2.38
CA PHE A 73 -19.27 0.11 -2.81
C PHE A 73 -19.09 -0.41 -4.23
N ALA A 74 -18.16 0.21 -4.98
CA ALA A 74 -17.54 -0.39 -6.14
C ALA A 74 -16.11 -0.78 -5.75
N GLU A 75 -15.75 -2.04 -5.96
CA GLU A 75 -14.41 -2.59 -5.70
C GLU A 75 -13.67 -2.79 -7.01
N HIS A 76 -12.40 -2.40 -7.07
CA HIS A 76 -11.44 -2.94 -8.01
C HIS A 76 -10.39 -3.76 -7.26
N ASP A 77 -10.29 -5.03 -7.62
CA ASP A 77 -9.33 -5.98 -7.08
C ASP A 77 -8.14 -6.12 -8.03
N PHE A 78 -7.00 -5.52 -7.70
CA PHE A 78 -5.78 -5.62 -8.51
C PHE A 78 -5.17 -7.03 -8.53
N THR A 79 -5.54 -7.90 -7.61
CA THR A 79 -5.03 -9.28 -7.57
C THR A 79 -5.66 -10.16 -8.65
N THR A 80 -6.89 -9.83 -9.06
CA THR A 80 -7.66 -10.58 -10.06
C THR A 80 -8.02 -9.75 -11.29
N GLY A 81 -7.85 -8.42 -11.24
CA GLY A 81 -8.28 -7.47 -12.26
C GLY A 81 -9.81 -7.28 -12.33
N LYS A 82 -10.56 -7.81 -11.38
CA LYS A 82 -12.03 -7.77 -11.40
C LYS A 82 -12.58 -6.49 -10.74
N VAL A 83 -13.69 -6.01 -11.30
CA VAL A 83 -14.51 -4.97 -10.71
C VAL A 83 -15.84 -5.59 -10.28
N ARG A 84 -16.34 -5.25 -9.09
CA ARG A 84 -17.63 -5.68 -8.58
C ARG A 84 -18.31 -4.61 -7.74
N ARG A 85 -19.64 -4.69 -7.65
CA ARG A 85 -20.43 -3.89 -6.71
C ARG A 85 -20.72 -4.69 -5.46
N LEU A 86 -20.75 -4.01 -4.32
CA LEU A 86 -21.03 -4.57 -3.01
C LEU A 86 -22.08 -3.73 -2.31
N GLY A 87 -22.99 -4.37 -1.59
CA GLY A 87 -23.85 -3.70 -0.61
C GLY A 87 -23.07 -3.16 0.57
N MET A 88 -23.69 -2.29 1.37
CA MET A 88 -23.04 -1.71 2.56
C MET A 88 -22.64 -2.78 3.59
N ASP A 89 -23.40 -3.85 3.69
CA ASP A 89 -23.20 -5.01 4.56
C ASP A 89 -22.21 -6.05 4.01
N GLN A 90 -21.75 -5.89 2.76
CA GLN A 90 -20.87 -6.82 2.05
C GLN A 90 -19.41 -6.34 1.98
N PHE A 91 -19.08 -5.27 2.69
CA PHE A 91 -17.69 -4.81 2.73
C PHE A 91 -16.81 -5.87 3.41
N PRO A 92 -15.71 -6.31 2.76
CA PRO A 92 -14.90 -7.40 3.27
C PRO A 92 -14.19 -7.03 4.58
N THR A 93 -14.05 -8.02 5.46
CA THR A 93 -13.28 -7.89 6.69
C THR A 93 -11.78 -7.74 6.40
N PRO A 94 -10.97 -7.21 7.34
CA PRO A 94 -9.52 -7.13 7.17
C PRO A 94 -8.87 -8.49 6.89
N ASP A 95 -9.36 -9.56 7.55
CA ASP A 95 -8.82 -10.92 7.37
C ASP A 95 -9.16 -11.51 6.01
N GLU A 96 -10.35 -11.21 5.46
CA GLU A 96 -10.73 -11.62 4.10
C GLU A 96 -9.84 -10.93 3.05
N LEU A 97 -9.58 -9.61 3.20
CA LEU A 97 -8.67 -8.88 2.32
C LEU A 97 -7.25 -9.42 2.43
N TRP A 98 -6.79 -9.67 3.64
CA TRP A 98 -5.47 -10.24 3.89
C TRP A 98 -5.32 -11.64 3.29
N LYS A 99 -6.33 -12.50 3.43
CA LYS A 99 -6.36 -13.83 2.81
C LYS A 99 -6.25 -13.73 1.28
N ARG A 100 -7.09 -12.91 0.64
CA ARG A 100 -7.06 -12.66 -0.82
C ARG A 100 -5.69 -12.17 -1.28
N TYR A 101 -5.10 -11.23 -0.55
CA TYR A 101 -3.75 -10.73 -0.83
C TYR A 101 -2.70 -11.85 -0.77
N ARG A 102 -2.66 -12.62 0.32
CA ARG A 102 -1.69 -13.71 0.50
C ARG A 102 -1.80 -14.76 -0.60
N GLU A 103 -3.02 -15.18 -0.92
CA GLU A 103 -3.27 -16.16 -1.98
C GLU A 103 -2.75 -15.65 -3.32
N SER A 104 -3.03 -14.40 -3.67
CA SER A 104 -2.56 -13.79 -4.93
C SER A 104 -1.04 -13.67 -5.02
N LYS A 105 -0.38 -13.50 -3.88
CA LYS A 105 1.08 -13.33 -3.80
C LYS A 105 1.82 -14.66 -3.60
N GLY A 106 1.11 -15.79 -3.44
CA GLY A 106 1.74 -17.08 -3.15
C GLY A 106 2.40 -17.15 -1.77
N LEU A 107 1.91 -16.36 -0.81
CA LEU A 107 2.39 -16.33 0.59
C LEU A 107 1.61 -17.35 1.43
N SER A 108 1.61 -18.62 1.00
CA SER A 108 0.75 -19.66 1.57
C SER A 108 1.32 -20.35 2.83
N THR A 109 2.61 -20.13 3.12
CA THR A 109 3.25 -20.73 4.30
C THR A 109 3.18 -19.79 5.49
N GLU A 110 3.02 -20.35 6.69
CA GLU A 110 3.05 -19.59 7.96
C GLU A 110 4.36 -18.80 8.11
N LYS A 111 5.48 -19.38 7.67
CA LYS A 111 6.78 -18.71 7.66
C LYS A 111 6.76 -17.47 6.76
N ALA A 112 6.26 -17.56 5.52
CA ALA A 112 6.19 -16.42 4.61
C ALA A 112 5.25 -15.33 5.14
N GLU A 113 4.12 -15.72 5.71
CA GLU A 113 3.20 -14.79 6.37
C GLU A 113 3.87 -14.06 7.56
N GLY A 114 4.56 -14.80 8.43
CA GLY A 114 5.32 -14.24 9.55
C GLY A 114 6.35 -13.21 9.11
N ILE A 115 7.09 -13.51 8.04
CA ILE A 115 8.07 -12.58 7.45
C ILE A 115 7.39 -11.30 6.95
N VAL A 116 6.34 -11.42 6.15
CA VAL A 116 5.66 -10.26 5.55
C VAL A 116 4.93 -9.44 6.61
N SER A 117 4.42 -10.06 7.67
CA SER A 117 3.70 -9.38 8.75
C SER A 117 4.60 -8.84 9.88
N SER A 118 5.93 -9.04 9.81
CA SER A 118 6.87 -8.53 10.79
C SER A 118 6.77 -7.00 10.92
N PRO A 119 6.87 -6.45 12.14
CA PRO A 119 6.64 -5.02 12.37
C PRO A 119 7.79 -4.14 11.88
N PHE A 120 7.49 -2.90 11.53
CA PHE A 120 8.49 -1.86 11.37
C PHE A 120 9.06 -1.46 12.73
N TYR A 121 10.30 -0.99 12.74
CA TYR A 121 10.87 -0.33 13.92
C TYR A 121 10.26 1.08 14.07
N TYR A 122 9.89 1.42 15.30
CA TYR A 122 9.41 2.75 15.66
C TYR A 122 10.13 3.27 16.88
N GLU A 123 10.70 4.43 16.74
CA GLU A 123 11.21 5.21 17.85
C GLU A 123 10.08 6.09 18.42
N ARG A 124 10.04 6.28 19.75
CA ARG A 124 9.08 7.20 20.38
C ARG A 124 9.30 8.62 19.85
N GLY A 125 8.26 9.21 19.26
CA GLY A 125 8.35 10.54 18.63
C GLY A 125 9.02 10.53 17.24
N GLY A 126 9.45 9.38 16.73
CA GLY A 126 10.02 9.23 15.39
C GLY A 126 8.98 9.37 14.28
N ASN A 127 9.44 9.74 13.10
CA ASN A 127 8.59 9.89 11.92
C ASN A 127 8.19 8.52 11.34
N SER A 128 6.94 8.44 10.85
CA SER A 128 6.52 7.30 10.03
C SER A 128 7.25 7.28 8.70
N PRO A 129 7.48 6.10 8.11
CA PRO A 129 8.12 6.00 6.80
C PRO A 129 7.30 6.74 5.75
N ARG A 130 7.97 7.42 4.84
CA ARG A 130 7.32 7.98 3.65
C ARG A 130 6.78 6.84 2.79
N TYR A 131 5.72 7.09 2.02
CA TYR A 131 5.03 6.06 1.25
C TYR A 131 5.98 5.23 0.36
N TYR A 132 6.94 5.85 -0.32
CA TYR A 132 7.89 5.15 -1.18
C TYR A 132 8.91 4.31 -0.39
N GLN A 133 9.30 4.74 0.81
CA GLN A 133 10.15 3.95 1.72
C GLN A 133 9.38 2.71 2.21
N ARG A 134 8.13 2.90 2.63
CA ARG A 134 7.24 1.80 3.02
C ARG A 134 7.06 0.80 1.89
N ASN A 135 6.78 1.27 0.67
CA ASN A 135 6.63 0.40 -0.50
C ASN A 135 7.93 -0.39 -0.77
N ALA A 136 9.10 0.29 -0.72
CA ALA A 136 10.40 -0.36 -0.91
C ALA A 136 10.65 -1.45 0.14
N VAL A 137 10.41 -1.16 1.42
CA VAL A 137 10.57 -2.11 2.53
C VAL A 137 9.61 -3.30 2.37
N ASN A 138 8.30 -3.03 2.17
CA ASN A 138 7.29 -4.09 2.05
C ASN A 138 7.57 -5.01 0.86
N ARG A 139 7.89 -4.46 -0.33
CA ARG A 139 8.23 -5.25 -1.52
C ARG A 139 9.49 -6.08 -1.33
N THR A 140 10.51 -5.53 -0.67
CA THR A 140 11.74 -6.27 -0.39
C THR A 140 11.49 -7.44 0.55
N VAL A 141 10.78 -7.22 1.65
CA VAL A 141 10.45 -8.26 2.62
C VAL A 141 9.56 -9.33 1.99
N GLU A 142 8.58 -8.95 1.17
CA GLU A 142 7.74 -9.88 0.40
C GLU A 142 8.58 -10.74 -0.57
N ALA A 143 9.49 -10.13 -1.30
CA ALA A 143 10.35 -10.84 -2.25
C ALA A 143 11.26 -11.88 -1.53
N ILE A 144 11.80 -11.51 -0.37
CA ILE A 144 12.60 -12.43 0.47
C ILE A 144 11.72 -13.56 1.01
N ALA A 145 10.50 -13.27 1.45
CA ALA A 145 9.55 -14.28 1.91
C ALA A 145 9.21 -15.31 0.83
N LYS A 146 9.29 -14.90 -0.45
CA LYS A 146 9.15 -15.77 -1.64
C LYS A 146 10.43 -16.48 -2.04
N GLY A 147 11.52 -16.36 -1.28
CA GLY A 147 12.78 -17.03 -1.54
C GLY A 147 13.74 -16.29 -2.48
N GLN A 148 13.46 -15.03 -2.85
CA GLN A 148 14.39 -14.24 -3.63
C GLN A 148 15.59 -13.83 -2.77
N ASN A 149 16.81 -14.07 -3.28
CA ASN A 149 18.08 -13.81 -2.57
C ASN A 149 18.89 -12.64 -3.16
N ARG A 150 18.41 -12.03 -4.26
CA ARG A 150 19.06 -10.87 -4.90
C ARG A 150 17.98 -9.85 -5.27
N LEU A 151 18.11 -8.64 -4.75
CA LEU A 151 17.17 -7.54 -4.93
C LEU A 151 17.96 -6.26 -5.20
N LEU A 152 17.49 -5.45 -6.14
CA LEU A 152 18.05 -4.14 -6.43
C LEU A 152 17.04 -3.05 -6.05
N LEU A 153 17.42 -2.18 -5.12
CA LEU A 153 16.68 -0.99 -4.75
C LEU A 153 17.37 0.24 -5.32
N VAL A 154 16.70 0.96 -6.22
CA VAL A 154 17.19 2.22 -6.78
C VAL A 154 16.47 3.38 -6.10
N MET A 155 17.21 4.17 -5.34
CA MET A 155 16.71 5.31 -4.58
C MET A 155 17.61 6.52 -4.78
N ALA A 156 17.02 7.70 -5.03
CA ALA A 156 17.76 8.96 -5.20
C ALA A 156 18.49 9.36 -3.90
N THR A 157 19.47 10.24 -4.02
CA THR A 157 20.15 10.85 -2.86
C THR A 157 19.15 11.63 -2.01
N GLY A 158 19.27 11.54 -0.69
CA GLY A 158 18.37 12.23 0.26
C GLY A 158 17.02 11.56 0.50
N THR A 159 16.70 10.43 -0.18
CA THR A 159 15.41 9.73 0.00
C THR A 159 15.37 8.77 1.18
N GLY A 160 16.44 8.68 1.98
CA GLY A 160 16.50 7.85 3.17
C GLY A 160 16.88 6.39 2.90
N LYS A 161 17.85 6.14 2.03
CA LYS A 161 18.38 4.80 1.74
C LYS A 161 18.77 4.02 3.00
N THR A 162 19.52 4.67 3.91
CA THR A 162 19.96 4.07 5.17
C THR A 162 18.78 3.68 6.05
N TYR A 163 17.77 4.54 6.17
CA TYR A 163 16.54 4.23 6.90
C TYR A 163 15.81 3.03 6.29
N THR A 164 15.69 2.99 4.95
CA THR A 164 15.04 1.88 4.24
C THR A 164 15.78 0.56 4.47
N ALA A 165 17.11 0.56 4.36
CA ALA A 165 17.94 -0.62 4.62
C ALA A 165 17.82 -1.09 6.08
N PHE A 166 17.86 -0.15 7.04
CA PHE A 166 17.66 -0.45 8.46
C PHE A 166 16.31 -1.13 8.72
N GLN A 167 15.22 -0.59 8.16
CA GLN A 167 13.89 -1.16 8.34
C GLN A 167 13.78 -2.59 7.75
N ILE A 168 14.41 -2.84 6.61
CA ILE A 168 14.44 -4.18 6.01
C ILE A 168 15.16 -5.16 6.96
N VAL A 169 16.37 -4.81 7.41
CA VAL A 169 17.15 -5.67 8.33
C VAL A 169 16.40 -5.91 9.64
N HIS A 170 15.82 -4.85 10.23
CA HIS A 170 15.02 -4.97 11.45
C HIS A 170 13.88 -5.98 11.28
N ARG A 171 13.07 -5.84 10.23
CA ARG A 171 11.93 -6.73 9.97
C ARG A 171 12.34 -8.18 9.73
N LEU A 172 13.47 -8.41 9.06
CA LEU A 172 14.00 -9.76 8.85
C LEU A 172 14.50 -10.39 10.15
N ARG A 173 15.10 -9.59 11.05
CA ARG A 173 15.50 -10.06 12.38
C ARG A 173 14.29 -10.39 13.24
N GLU A 174 13.28 -9.53 13.28
CA GLU A 174 12.01 -9.81 13.97
C GLU A 174 11.32 -11.09 13.47
N ALA A 175 11.50 -11.41 12.19
CA ALA A 175 11.01 -12.65 11.57
C ALA A 175 11.94 -13.86 11.77
N GLY A 176 13.07 -13.72 12.48
CA GLY A 176 14.03 -14.81 12.75
C GLY A 176 14.89 -15.22 11.55
N LEU A 177 15.11 -14.32 10.57
CA LEU A 177 15.89 -14.60 9.36
C LEU A 177 17.34 -14.05 9.39
N ALA A 178 17.70 -13.24 10.37
CA ALA A 178 19.04 -12.62 10.50
C ALA A 178 19.49 -12.59 11.97
#